data_a7f1419438587f4e7d41e97b8ace6d99
#
_entry.id   a7f1419438587f4e7d41e97b8ace6d99
#
_cell.length_a   1.000
_cell.length_b   1.000
_cell.length_c   1.000
_cell.angle_alpha   90.00
_cell.angle_beta   90.00
_cell.angle_gamma   90.00
#
_symmetry.space_group_name_H-M   'P 1'
#
loop_
_entity.id
_entity.type
_entity.pdbx_description
1 polymer ?
#
loop_
_entity_poly.entity_id
_entity_poly.type
_entity_poly.pdbx_seq_one_letter_code
_entity_poly.pdbx_strand_id
1 'polypeptide(L)'
;VALCIGLSVYAATALADDPFRPEAGKFPPLEKAHSYRGELVFVDHANRRGSLRVEGTGKFYRNDPHPFAMLPYGIVRYHGAPADLRDIPLGTLMHVRAFLPPDPKTSVVPVLPVDSKSKDAGHYRGTGIFPAENHVLLLEDEPSHCLREGLVWKLREVEIHNGEGTITATRAPAQGDAPKAVEDMMTFDSATRIWRGSERIGVARMVADAAWPASGKKKLGGQPVQLGITWKPAPGDGLGGAFTRFHISDIWLDEAAIEQAAQFQTETHKAFIRGRWMPAWVDAVEYGKFGRATVTATLFGGMDASLYADFQKGVQAQMNGAENTLKHAGGHYGPGHIASNGRITAITQADGKIPLGSSGIQIQFETDLIIEGIRPTRVIRVRPQSWPSRQVPREEYVNDSLEERFPTPAIFPKY
;
A
#
# COMPACT_ATOMS: atom_id res chain seq x y z
N VAL A 1 -32.83 59.96 22.63
CA VAL A 1 -32.99 58.51 22.95
C VAL A 1 -32.65 57.73 21.74
N ALA A 2 -31.42 57.17 21.69
CA ALA A 2 -30.96 56.32 20.61
C ALA A 2 -31.06 54.85 21.07
N LEU A 3 -31.83 54.07 20.35
CA LEU A 3 -32.03 52.64 20.62
C LEU A 3 -30.98 51.85 19.84
N CYS A 4 -29.96 51.30 20.52
CA CYS A 4 -29.02 50.34 19.96
C CYS A 4 -29.64 48.93 19.97
N ILE A 5 -30.03 48.43 18.80
CA ILE A 5 -30.43 47.02 18.61
C ILE A 5 -29.14 46.21 18.37
N GLY A 6 -28.73 45.47 19.37
CA GLY A 6 -27.66 44.51 19.27
C GLY A 6 -28.09 43.27 18.51
N LEU A 7 -27.60 43.08 17.26
CA LEU A 7 -27.72 41.79 16.54
C LEU A 7 -26.70 40.81 17.13
N SER A 8 -27.18 39.87 17.94
CA SER A 8 -26.40 38.68 18.31
C SER A 8 -26.32 37.73 17.14
N VAL A 9 -25.20 37.73 16.47
CA VAL A 9 -24.89 36.69 15.46
C VAL A 9 -24.52 35.40 16.22
N TYR A 10 -25.46 34.50 16.33
CA TYR A 10 -25.15 33.11 16.69
C TYR A 10 -24.35 32.49 15.57
N ALA A 11 -23.04 32.41 15.75
CA ALA A 11 -22.21 31.53 14.94
C ALA A 11 -22.61 30.10 15.30
N ALA A 12 -23.38 29.47 14.42
CA ALA A 12 -23.59 28.02 14.48
C ALA A 12 -22.22 27.38 14.24
N THR A 13 -21.58 26.92 15.28
CA THR A 13 -20.47 26.00 15.19
C THR A 13 -21.04 24.73 14.55
N ALA A 14 -20.80 24.54 13.25
CA ALA A 14 -21.00 23.26 12.62
C ALA A 14 -20.17 22.28 13.44
N LEU A 15 -20.84 21.37 14.15
CA LEU A 15 -20.21 20.21 14.74
C LEU A 15 -19.59 19.48 13.56
N ALA A 16 -18.26 19.50 13.47
CA ALA A 16 -17.56 18.68 12.50
C ALA A 16 -17.97 17.23 12.80
N ASP A 17 -18.58 16.58 11.82
CA ASP A 17 -18.91 15.15 11.94
C ASP A 17 -17.67 14.42 12.40
N ASP A 18 -17.83 13.50 13.36
CA ASP A 18 -16.73 12.66 13.82
C ASP A 18 -16.09 11.95 12.61
N PRO A 19 -14.76 11.99 12.49
CA PRO A 19 -14.09 11.40 11.34
C PRO A 19 -14.39 9.90 11.25
N PHE A 20 -14.69 9.44 10.04
CA PHE A 20 -14.98 8.03 9.80
C PHE A 20 -13.82 7.16 10.24
N ARG A 21 -14.10 6.06 10.95
CA ARG A 21 -13.14 5.06 11.38
C ARG A 21 -13.55 3.67 10.88
N PRO A 22 -12.60 2.86 10.38
CA PRO A 22 -12.89 1.50 9.97
C PRO A 22 -13.40 0.64 11.13
N GLU A 23 -14.42 -0.17 10.86
CA GLU A 23 -14.97 -1.12 11.81
C GLU A 23 -14.45 -2.53 11.53
N ALA A 24 -14.30 -3.32 12.60
CA ALA A 24 -13.93 -4.73 12.48
C ALA A 24 -15.02 -5.52 11.71
N GLY A 25 -14.60 -6.36 10.76
CA GLY A 25 -15.52 -7.16 9.96
C GLY A 25 -16.21 -6.41 8.82
N LYS A 26 -15.81 -5.17 8.55
CA LYS A 26 -16.38 -4.38 7.45
C LYS A 26 -15.30 -3.79 6.56
N PHE A 27 -15.56 -3.81 5.24
CA PHE A 27 -14.73 -3.08 4.29
C PHE A 27 -15.21 -1.63 4.24
N PRO A 28 -14.34 -0.65 4.53
CA PRO A 28 -14.74 0.75 4.56
C PRO A 28 -14.93 1.31 3.15
N PRO A 29 -15.84 2.28 2.98
CA PRO A 29 -16.03 2.93 1.70
C PRO A 29 -14.86 3.86 1.36
N LEU A 30 -14.33 3.73 0.13
CA LEU A 30 -13.16 4.50 -0.33
C LEU A 30 -13.39 6.01 -0.28
N GLU A 31 -14.61 6.46 -0.54
CA GLU A 31 -15.00 7.87 -0.52
C GLU A 31 -14.90 8.54 0.84
N LYS A 32 -14.85 7.76 1.92
CA LYS A 32 -14.63 8.25 3.29
C LYS A 32 -13.16 8.32 3.66
N ALA A 33 -12.27 7.78 2.82
CA ALA A 33 -10.84 7.86 3.04
C ALA A 33 -10.32 9.26 2.70
N HIS A 34 -9.50 9.82 3.57
CA HIS A 34 -8.73 11.01 3.23
C HIS A 34 -7.57 10.64 2.31
N SER A 35 -7.13 11.58 1.48
CA SER A 35 -6.04 11.37 0.56
C SER A 35 -4.89 12.32 0.82
N TYR A 36 -3.68 11.80 0.70
CA TYR A 36 -2.44 12.56 0.74
C TYR A 36 -1.39 11.82 -0.09
N ARG A 37 -0.23 12.46 -0.26
CA ARG A 37 0.93 11.82 -0.89
C ARG A 37 2.21 12.12 -0.12
N GLY A 38 3.19 11.25 -0.25
CA GLY A 38 4.46 11.41 0.45
C GLY A 38 5.52 10.42 -0.01
N GLU A 39 6.75 10.69 0.36
CA GLU A 39 7.89 9.82 0.12
C GLU A 39 7.86 8.65 1.10
N LEU A 40 7.98 7.43 0.59
CA LEU A 40 8.13 6.23 1.42
C LEU A 40 9.55 6.18 1.98
N VAL A 41 9.71 6.34 3.29
CA VAL A 41 11.03 6.45 3.93
C VAL A 41 11.39 5.26 4.81
N PHE A 42 10.41 4.46 5.19
CA PHE A 42 10.59 3.25 5.99
C PHE A 42 9.53 2.22 5.67
N VAL A 43 9.90 0.94 5.68
CA VAL A 43 9.00 -0.20 5.51
C VAL A 43 9.35 -1.30 6.50
N ASP A 44 8.33 -1.75 7.23
CA ASP A 44 8.29 -3.02 7.94
C ASP A 44 7.26 -3.91 7.24
N HIS A 45 7.71 -4.62 6.21
CA HIS A 45 6.83 -5.39 5.35
C HIS A 45 6.21 -6.60 6.07
N ALA A 46 6.89 -7.18 7.07
CA ALA A 46 6.37 -8.30 7.84
C ALA A 46 5.09 -7.91 8.61
N ASN A 47 5.06 -6.71 9.15
CA ASN A 47 3.92 -6.17 9.88
C ASN A 47 3.01 -5.27 9.03
N ARG A 48 3.30 -5.15 7.72
CA ARG A 48 2.58 -4.28 6.78
C ARG A 48 2.48 -2.83 7.28
N ARG A 49 3.62 -2.27 7.68
CA ARG A 49 3.76 -0.92 8.22
C ARG A 49 4.84 -0.17 7.47
N GLY A 50 4.81 1.13 7.62
CA GLY A 50 5.84 2.01 7.09
C GLY A 50 5.71 3.41 7.62
N SER A 51 6.53 4.29 7.07
CA SER A 51 6.45 5.72 7.34
C SER A 51 6.57 6.51 6.05
N LEU A 52 5.78 7.57 5.96
CA LEU A 52 5.76 8.49 4.84
C LEU A 52 6.16 9.89 5.30
N ARG A 53 7.02 10.52 4.53
CA ARG A 53 7.26 11.96 4.65
C ARG A 53 6.22 12.66 3.78
N VAL A 54 5.18 13.19 4.42
CA VAL A 54 4.00 13.73 3.74
C VAL A 54 4.30 15.06 3.08
N GLU A 55 3.86 15.22 1.84
CA GLU A 55 3.98 16.49 1.10
C GLU A 55 3.11 17.59 1.73
N GLY A 56 3.62 18.80 1.74
CA GLY A 56 2.88 19.99 2.20
C GLY A 56 2.90 20.23 3.70
N THR A 57 3.44 19.32 4.51
CA THR A 57 3.59 19.50 5.94
C THR A 57 4.95 20.05 6.29
N GLY A 58 5.17 21.33 6.17
CA GLY A 58 6.42 22.00 6.44
C GLY A 58 6.93 22.80 5.23
N LYS A 59 7.18 24.07 5.43
CA LYS A 59 7.60 24.96 4.34
C LYS A 59 9.11 25.01 4.13
N PHE A 60 9.90 24.59 5.12
CA PHE A 60 11.33 24.86 5.15
C PHE A 60 12.21 23.63 5.39
N TYR A 61 11.67 22.56 5.99
CA TYR A 61 12.43 21.37 6.35
C TYR A 61 11.71 20.12 5.89
N ARG A 62 12.48 19.05 5.66
CA ARG A 62 11.90 17.73 5.50
C ARG A 62 11.17 17.39 6.78
N ASN A 63 9.88 17.09 6.67
CA ASN A 63 9.06 16.75 7.82
C ASN A 63 9.52 15.44 8.46
N ASP A 64 9.20 15.28 9.73
CA ASP A 64 9.27 13.97 10.37
C ASP A 64 8.39 12.97 9.61
N PRO A 65 8.84 11.74 9.45
CA PRO A 65 8.02 10.70 8.84
C PRO A 65 6.80 10.37 9.70
N HIS A 66 5.65 10.23 9.05
CA HIS A 66 4.40 9.84 9.67
C HIS A 66 4.20 8.32 9.57
N PRO A 67 4.12 7.60 10.69
CA PRO A 67 3.94 6.16 10.68
C PRO A 67 2.53 5.79 10.23
N PHE A 68 2.45 4.76 9.40
CA PHE A 68 1.19 4.17 8.96
C PHE A 68 1.17 2.65 9.15
N ALA A 69 -0.02 2.09 9.25
CA ALA A 69 -0.26 0.66 9.10
C ALA A 69 -1.23 0.42 7.94
N MET A 70 -0.97 -0.61 7.14
CA MET A 70 -1.96 -1.05 6.18
C MET A 70 -3.15 -1.69 6.91
N LEU A 71 -4.36 -1.40 6.45
CA LEU A 71 -5.50 -2.24 6.82
C LEU A 71 -5.23 -3.70 6.39
N PRO A 72 -5.78 -4.72 7.08
CA PRO A 72 -5.52 -6.11 6.71
C PRO A 72 -5.80 -6.42 5.24
N TYR A 73 -6.86 -5.81 4.72
CA TYR A 73 -7.31 -5.88 3.33
C TYR A 73 -6.82 -4.69 2.49
N GLY A 74 -5.90 -3.89 3.02
CA GLY A 74 -5.33 -2.74 2.30
C GLY A 74 -4.55 -3.20 1.06
N ILE A 75 -4.67 -2.44 0.00
CA ILE A 75 -4.12 -2.73 -1.33
C ILE A 75 -2.88 -1.88 -1.56
N VAL A 76 -1.85 -2.52 -2.08
CA VAL A 76 -0.64 -1.86 -2.58
C VAL A 76 -0.59 -2.03 -4.09
N ARG A 77 -0.26 -0.95 -4.81
CA ARG A 77 -0.07 -0.94 -6.25
C ARG A 77 1.29 -0.34 -6.59
N TYR A 78 2.01 -1.02 -7.48
CA TYR A 78 3.30 -0.57 -7.97
C TYR A 78 3.41 -0.85 -9.47
N HIS A 79 3.78 0.17 -10.25
CA HIS A 79 3.80 0.11 -11.73
C HIS A 79 2.45 -0.30 -12.37
N GLY A 80 1.33 0.05 -11.73
CA GLY A 80 -0.01 -0.32 -12.19
C GLY A 80 -0.48 -1.72 -11.79
N ALA A 81 0.36 -2.51 -11.14
CA ALA A 81 0.11 -3.91 -10.79
C ALA A 81 -0.07 -4.12 -9.28
N PRO A 82 -0.65 -5.26 -8.86
CA PRO A 82 -0.64 -5.68 -7.47
C PRO A 82 0.78 -5.81 -6.92
N ALA A 83 0.97 -5.34 -5.70
CA ALA A 83 2.26 -5.34 -5.03
C ALA A 83 2.15 -5.57 -3.52
N ASP A 84 3.28 -5.75 -2.87
CA ASP A 84 3.42 -5.66 -1.41
C ASP A 84 4.41 -4.55 -1.05
N LEU A 85 4.41 -4.10 0.21
CA LEU A 85 5.30 -3.02 0.67
C LEU A 85 6.78 -3.31 0.40
N ARG A 86 7.19 -4.57 0.40
CA ARG A 86 8.57 -5.00 0.12
C ARG A 86 9.02 -4.75 -1.32
N ASP A 87 8.06 -4.59 -2.23
CA ASP A 87 8.35 -4.40 -3.66
C ASP A 87 8.66 -2.95 -4.01
N ILE A 88 8.36 -2.03 -3.08
CA ILE A 88 8.47 -0.59 -3.32
C ILE A 88 9.81 -0.07 -2.81
N PRO A 89 10.67 0.50 -3.67
CA PRO A 89 11.91 1.14 -3.25
C PRO A 89 11.66 2.32 -2.30
N LEU A 90 12.48 2.46 -1.27
CA LEU A 90 12.45 3.65 -0.43
C LEU A 90 12.77 4.89 -1.27
N GLY A 91 12.13 5.99 -0.94
CA GLY A 91 12.20 7.25 -1.69
C GLY A 91 11.08 7.40 -2.73
N THR A 92 10.33 6.34 -3.05
CA THR A 92 9.21 6.42 -3.99
C THR A 92 8.11 7.34 -3.46
N LEU A 93 7.61 8.22 -4.33
CA LEU A 93 6.43 9.03 -4.04
C LEU A 93 5.18 8.15 -4.11
N MET A 94 4.45 8.09 -3.01
CA MET A 94 3.24 7.28 -2.87
C MET A 94 2.00 8.16 -2.72
N HIS A 95 0.92 7.78 -3.40
CA HIS A 95 -0.43 8.27 -3.18
C HIS A 95 -1.15 7.37 -2.20
N VAL A 96 -1.85 7.96 -1.26
CA VAL A 96 -2.43 7.26 -0.11
C VAL A 96 -3.91 7.56 0.02
N ARG A 97 -4.70 6.53 0.28
CA ARG A 97 -6.07 6.60 0.78
C ARG A 97 -6.11 5.94 2.15
N ALA A 98 -6.41 6.71 3.17
CA ALA A 98 -6.30 6.25 4.55
C ALA A 98 -7.43 6.75 5.42
N PHE A 99 -7.54 6.14 6.59
CA PHE A 99 -8.46 6.52 7.65
C PHE A 99 -7.70 6.86 8.91
N LEU A 100 -8.32 7.57 9.82
CA LEU A 100 -7.80 7.71 11.17
C LEU A 100 -7.74 6.34 11.84
N PRO A 101 -6.83 6.14 12.81
CA PRO A 101 -6.72 4.88 13.53
C PRO A 101 -8.09 4.47 14.09
N PRO A 102 -8.53 3.23 13.89
CA PRO A 102 -9.73 2.72 14.52
C PRO A 102 -9.56 2.71 16.03
N ASP A 103 -10.67 2.68 16.77
CA ASP A 103 -10.60 2.52 18.22
C ASP A 103 -9.87 1.20 18.54
N PRO A 104 -8.81 1.22 19.35
CA PRO A 104 -8.06 0.03 19.75
C PRO A 104 -8.94 -1.08 20.34
N LYS A 105 -10.07 -0.74 20.95
CA LYS A 105 -11.02 -1.69 21.55
C LYS A 105 -11.84 -2.43 20.50
N THR A 106 -12.07 -1.83 19.35
CA THR A 106 -12.91 -2.38 18.28
C THR A 106 -12.14 -2.72 17.01
N SER A 107 -10.87 -2.32 16.94
CA SER A 107 -10.03 -2.50 15.77
C SER A 107 -9.41 -3.90 15.72
N VAL A 108 -9.45 -4.50 14.55
CA VAL A 108 -8.69 -5.72 14.23
C VAL A 108 -7.27 -5.42 13.74
N VAL A 109 -6.94 -4.16 13.51
CA VAL A 109 -5.60 -3.76 13.12
C VAL A 109 -4.74 -3.65 14.36
N PRO A 110 -3.67 -4.44 14.50
CA PRO A 110 -2.77 -4.33 15.63
C PRO A 110 -2.15 -2.94 15.65
N VAL A 111 -2.47 -2.19 16.69
CA VAL A 111 -1.79 -0.93 16.99
C VAL A 111 -0.74 -1.25 18.03
N LEU A 112 0.54 -1.08 17.70
CA LEU A 112 1.60 -1.28 18.68
C LEU A 112 1.49 -0.19 19.75
N PRO A 113 1.47 -0.56 21.03
CA PRO A 113 1.49 0.44 22.10
C PRO A 113 2.81 1.21 22.04
N VAL A 114 2.73 2.50 22.27
CA VAL A 114 3.92 3.32 22.54
C VAL A 114 4.37 2.95 23.93
N ASP A 115 5.61 2.52 24.07
CA ASP A 115 6.23 2.54 25.38
C ASP A 115 6.54 3.99 25.75
N SER A 116 5.58 4.62 26.44
CA SER A 116 5.69 6.01 26.90
C SER A 116 6.83 6.19 27.92
N LYS A 117 7.40 5.10 28.42
CA LYS A 117 8.51 5.13 29.40
C LYS A 117 9.87 5.05 28.71
N SER A 118 9.94 4.74 27.44
CA SER A 118 11.19 4.75 26.69
C SER A 118 11.69 6.18 26.53
N LYS A 119 12.86 6.49 27.09
CA LYS A 119 13.54 7.78 26.89
C LYS A 119 13.87 8.02 25.42
N ASP A 120 13.90 6.98 24.61
CA ASP A 120 14.23 7.00 23.19
C ASP A 120 13.01 7.06 22.29
N ALA A 121 11.79 7.09 22.85
CA ALA A 121 10.55 7.13 22.07
C ALA A 121 10.55 8.25 21.02
N GLY A 122 11.17 9.39 21.30
CA GLY A 122 11.31 10.50 20.35
C GLY A 122 12.32 10.26 19.22
N HIS A 123 13.27 9.31 19.35
CA HIS A 123 14.33 9.06 18.38
C HIS A 123 13.99 7.97 17.36
N TYR A 124 12.96 7.17 17.63
CA TYR A 124 12.54 6.06 16.76
C TYR A 124 11.41 6.40 15.83
N ARG A 125 11.20 7.67 15.53
CA ARG A 125 10.21 8.09 14.53
C ARG A 125 10.52 7.43 13.20
N GLY A 126 9.52 6.74 12.64
CA GLY A 126 9.67 6.01 11.40
C GLY A 126 10.18 4.56 11.54
N THR A 127 10.43 4.06 12.74
CA THR A 127 10.89 2.66 12.97
C THR A 127 9.74 1.65 13.10
N GLY A 128 8.49 2.09 13.00
CA GLY A 128 7.32 1.23 13.21
C GLY A 128 7.01 0.91 14.68
N ILE A 129 7.77 1.46 15.62
CA ILE A 129 7.56 1.29 17.07
C ILE A 129 6.38 2.11 17.57
N PHE A 130 6.08 3.23 16.88
CA PHE A 130 4.99 4.11 17.23
C PHE A 130 3.65 3.61 16.72
N PRO A 131 2.53 3.97 17.38
CA PRO A 131 1.22 3.77 16.83
C PRO A 131 1.12 4.39 15.44
N ALA A 132 0.43 3.72 14.55
CA ALA A 132 0.15 4.28 13.24
C ALA A 132 -0.75 5.50 13.37
N GLU A 133 -0.37 6.61 12.75
CA GLU A 133 -1.22 7.81 12.68
C GLU A 133 -2.36 7.62 11.69
N ASN A 134 -2.14 6.75 10.68
CA ASN A 134 -3.11 6.46 9.63
C ASN A 134 -3.16 4.96 9.33
N HIS A 135 -4.36 4.49 9.00
CA HIS A 135 -4.61 3.13 8.52
C HIS A 135 -4.95 3.16 7.04
N VAL A 136 -4.02 2.64 6.25
CA VAL A 136 -4.03 2.77 4.80
C VAL A 136 -4.86 1.67 4.15
N LEU A 137 -5.84 2.08 3.33
CA LEU A 137 -6.64 1.20 2.48
C LEU A 137 -6.00 0.99 1.11
N LEU A 138 -5.41 2.06 0.54
CA LEU A 138 -4.81 2.02 -0.78
C LEU A 138 -3.51 2.82 -0.76
N LEU A 139 -2.43 2.21 -1.23
CA LEU A 139 -1.11 2.78 -1.39
C LEU A 139 -0.65 2.55 -2.83
N GLU A 140 -0.39 3.63 -3.58
CA GLU A 140 -0.09 3.57 -5.00
C GLU A 140 1.11 4.45 -5.33
N ASP A 141 2.00 3.96 -6.20
CA ASP A 141 3.00 4.82 -6.84
C ASP A 141 2.35 5.74 -7.90
N GLU A 142 3.11 6.68 -8.43
CA GLU A 142 2.59 7.66 -9.41
C GLU A 142 2.01 6.99 -10.67
N PRO A 143 2.68 5.98 -11.30
CA PRO A 143 2.08 5.27 -12.43
C PRO A 143 0.77 4.58 -12.11
N SER A 144 0.68 3.88 -10.97
CA SER A 144 -0.54 3.19 -10.54
C SER A 144 -1.69 4.17 -10.31
N HIS A 145 -1.40 5.30 -9.66
CA HIS A 145 -2.36 6.36 -9.45
C HIS A 145 -2.87 6.94 -10.77
N CYS A 146 -1.94 7.27 -11.68
CA CYS A 146 -2.29 7.81 -12.98
C CYS A 146 -3.15 6.82 -13.80
N LEU A 147 -2.79 5.54 -13.84
CA LEU A 147 -3.55 4.52 -14.55
C LEU A 147 -4.96 4.35 -13.97
N ARG A 148 -5.11 4.33 -12.66
CA ARG A 148 -6.41 4.21 -12.00
C ARG A 148 -7.32 5.42 -12.23
N GLU A 149 -6.75 6.62 -12.23
CA GLU A 149 -7.49 7.87 -12.45
C GLU A 149 -7.63 8.24 -13.94
N GLY A 150 -7.09 7.43 -14.86
CA GLY A 150 -7.09 7.73 -16.29
C GLY A 150 -6.24 8.95 -16.65
N LEU A 151 -5.14 9.15 -15.93
CA LEU A 151 -4.23 10.28 -16.11
C LEU A 151 -2.95 9.85 -16.84
N VAL A 152 -2.31 10.80 -17.51
CA VAL A 152 -0.97 10.66 -18.11
C VAL A 152 -0.16 11.92 -17.88
N TRP A 153 1.14 11.77 -17.86
CA TRP A 153 2.06 12.88 -17.92
C TRP A 153 2.33 13.24 -19.38
N LYS A 154 2.35 14.54 -19.70
CA LYS A 154 2.68 15.07 -21.02
C LYS A 154 3.95 15.92 -20.87
N LEU A 155 5.05 15.47 -21.46
CA LEU A 155 6.31 16.19 -21.41
C LEU A 155 6.22 17.50 -22.19
N ARG A 156 6.56 18.63 -21.58
CA ARG A 156 6.47 19.98 -22.15
C ARG A 156 7.81 20.55 -22.54
N GLU A 157 8.76 20.46 -21.63
CA GLU A 157 10.10 21.01 -21.83
C GLU A 157 11.14 20.13 -21.12
N VAL A 158 12.29 20.00 -21.72
CA VAL A 158 13.48 19.40 -21.09
C VAL A 158 14.63 20.39 -21.15
N GLU A 159 15.35 20.52 -20.04
CA GLU A 159 16.61 21.30 -19.97
C GLU A 159 17.71 20.35 -19.49
N ILE A 160 18.82 20.28 -20.22
CA ILE A 160 19.93 19.37 -19.97
C ILE A 160 21.24 20.16 -19.81
N HIS A 161 22.00 19.79 -18.78
CA HIS A 161 23.34 20.21 -18.51
C HIS A 161 24.20 19.02 -18.09
N ASN A 162 25.16 18.61 -18.89
CA ASN A 162 26.07 17.49 -18.58
C ASN A 162 25.35 16.15 -18.26
N GLY A 163 24.27 15.83 -18.95
CA GLY A 163 23.52 14.58 -18.74
C GLY A 163 22.52 14.58 -17.59
N GLU A 164 22.40 15.67 -16.89
CA GLU A 164 21.40 15.92 -15.83
C GLU A 164 20.51 17.10 -16.23
N GLY A 165 19.38 17.26 -15.57
CA GLY A 165 18.54 18.40 -15.86
C GLY A 165 17.18 18.42 -15.20
N THR A 166 16.28 19.13 -15.85
CA THR A 166 14.89 19.24 -15.43
C THR A 166 13.94 18.91 -16.58
N ILE A 167 12.82 18.35 -16.23
CA ILE A 167 11.68 18.13 -17.13
C ILE A 167 10.49 18.87 -16.54
N THR A 168 9.87 19.71 -17.35
CA THR A 168 8.55 20.25 -17.07
C THR A 168 7.51 19.36 -17.74
N ALA A 169 6.59 18.84 -16.97
CA ALA A 169 5.55 17.96 -17.44
C ALA A 169 4.18 18.34 -16.86
N THR A 170 3.12 18.07 -17.60
CA THR A 170 1.75 18.34 -17.19
C THR A 170 1.01 17.03 -16.99
N ARG A 171 0.45 16.82 -15.82
CA ARG A 171 -0.45 15.68 -15.54
C ARG A 171 -1.88 16.06 -15.93
N ALA A 172 -2.45 15.30 -16.81
CA ALA A 172 -3.79 15.55 -17.36
C ALA A 172 -4.52 14.23 -17.69
N PRO A 173 -5.83 14.23 -17.84
CA PRO A 173 -6.55 13.07 -18.38
C PRO A 173 -5.93 12.60 -19.69
N ALA A 174 -5.92 11.29 -19.89
CA ALA A 174 -5.45 10.66 -21.13
C ALA A 174 -6.35 11.07 -22.30
N GLN A 175 -7.66 11.23 -22.05
CA GLN A 175 -8.66 11.66 -23.02
C GLN A 175 -9.49 12.81 -22.45
N GLY A 176 -9.85 13.76 -23.31
CA GLY A 176 -10.64 14.94 -22.95
C GLY A 176 -9.85 16.11 -22.38
N ASP A 177 -10.54 17.24 -22.18
CA ASP A 177 -9.96 18.44 -21.59
C ASP A 177 -10.07 18.41 -20.06
N ALA A 178 -8.95 18.65 -19.39
CA ALA A 178 -8.92 18.74 -17.94
C ALA A 178 -9.28 20.16 -17.47
N PRO A 179 -10.18 20.27 -16.50
CA PRO A 179 -10.46 21.57 -15.89
C PRO A 179 -9.26 22.12 -15.09
N LYS A 180 -8.27 21.31 -14.75
CA LYS A 180 -7.08 21.71 -14.02
C LYS A 180 -5.92 20.75 -14.26
N ALA A 181 -5.10 21.04 -15.26
CA ALA A 181 -3.83 20.34 -15.44
C ALA A 181 -2.85 20.78 -14.33
N VAL A 182 -2.17 19.80 -13.70
CA VAL A 182 -1.08 20.08 -12.76
C VAL A 182 0.22 20.09 -13.54
N GLU A 183 0.94 21.20 -13.50
CA GLU A 183 2.26 21.30 -14.10
C GLU A 183 3.31 21.22 -12.99
N ASP A 184 4.25 20.31 -13.15
CA ASP A 184 5.36 20.11 -12.21
C ASP A 184 6.71 20.17 -12.98
N MET A 185 7.71 20.75 -12.33
CA MET A 185 9.09 20.70 -12.77
C MET A 185 9.85 19.71 -11.90
N MET A 186 10.39 18.67 -12.52
CA MET A 186 11.06 17.56 -11.88
C MET A 186 12.50 17.46 -12.34
N THR A 187 13.41 17.09 -11.45
CA THR A 187 14.81 16.84 -11.83
C THR A 187 14.98 15.41 -12.35
N PHE A 188 16.00 15.20 -13.17
CA PHE A 188 16.49 13.89 -13.57
C PHE A 188 18.02 13.89 -13.62
N ASP A 189 18.63 12.70 -13.57
CA ASP A 189 20.07 12.51 -13.64
C ASP A 189 20.45 11.26 -14.44
N SER A 190 21.72 10.89 -14.45
CA SER A 190 22.22 9.71 -15.14
C SER A 190 21.68 8.39 -14.59
N ALA A 191 21.12 8.37 -13.37
CA ALA A 191 20.49 7.21 -12.78
C ALA A 191 19.02 7.04 -13.20
N THR A 192 18.41 8.09 -13.78
CA THR A 192 17.05 8.02 -14.31
C THR A 192 16.97 6.97 -15.42
N ARG A 193 16.05 6.03 -15.27
CA ARG A 193 15.83 4.94 -16.21
C ARG A 193 14.76 5.36 -17.22
N ILE A 194 15.05 5.22 -18.49
CA ILE A 194 14.11 5.51 -19.56
C ILE A 194 13.82 4.22 -20.29
N TRP A 195 12.53 3.92 -20.47
CA TRP A 195 12.06 2.66 -21.03
C TRP A 195 11.31 2.91 -22.34
N ARG A 196 11.67 2.15 -23.38
CA ARG A 196 11.00 2.12 -24.67
C ARG A 196 10.69 0.66 -25.02
N GLY A 197 9.43 0.28 -24.95
CA GLY A 197 9.07 -1.13 -24.97
C GLY A 197 9.82 -1.89 -23.88
N SER A 198 10.54 -2.94 -24.26
CA SER A 198 11.35 -3.76 -23.34
C SER A 198 12.77 -3.25 -23.11
N GLU A 199 13.19 -2.20 -23.81
CA GLU A 199 14.56 -1.69 -23.78
C GLU A 199 14.71 -0.58 -22.74
N ARG A 200 15.71 -0.74 -21.85
CA ARG A 200 16.18 0.36 -21.01
C ARG A 200 17.19 1.17 -21.79
N ILE A 201 16.87 2.44 -22.02
CA ILE A 201 17.75 3.43 -22.65
C ILE A 201 18.17 4.48 -21.63
N GLY A 202 19.24 5.20 -21.90
CA GLY A 202 19.71 6.31 -21.06
C GLY A 202 19.45 7.66 -21.71
N VAL A 203 19.72 8.74 -20.95
CA VAL A 203 19.65 10.10 -21.46
C VAL A 203 20.51 10.29 -22.72
N ALA A 204 21.70 9.66 -22.77
CA ALA A 204 22.58 9.72 -23.92
C ALA A 204 21.92 9.20 -25.21
N ARG A 205 21.06 8.17 -25.12
CA ARG A 205 20.32 7.67 -26.27
C ARG A 205 19.23 8.65 -26.71
N MET A 206 18.53 9.27 -25.77
CA MET A 206 17.53 10.31 -26.09
C MET A 206 18.16 11.50 -26.83
N VAL A 207 19.39 11.86 -26.46
CA VAL A 207 20.18 12.89 -27.14
C VAL A 207 20.63 12.44 -28.52
N ALA A 208 21.16 11.23 -28.65
CA ALA A 208 21.60 10.66 -29.93
C ALA A 208 20.48 10.53 -30.96
N ASP A 209 19.27 10.17 -30.49
CA ASP A 209 18.06 10.10 -31.30
C ASP A 209 17.43 11.49 -31.59
N ALA A 210 18.11 12.59 -31.19
CA ALA A 210 17.62 13.96 -31.28
C ALA A 210 16.24 14.23 -30.62
N ALA A 211 15.79 13.32 -29.79
CA ALA A 211 14.57 13.50 -28.98
C ALA A 211 14.77 14.60 -27.93
N TRP A 212 15.94 14.60 -27.27
CA TRP A 212 16.36 15.60 -26.30
C TRP A 212 17.59 16.41 -26.81
N PRO A 213 17.82 17.61 -26.29
CA PRO A 213 18.99 18.39 -26.69
C PRO A 213 20.26 17.83 -26.04
N ALA A 214 21.40 18.03 -26.66
CA ALA A 214 22.70 17.70 -26.05
C ALA A 214 23.02 18.60 -24.85
N SER A 215 22.57 19.86 -24.90
CA SER A 215 22.65 20.86 -23.83
C SER A 215 21.61 21.94 -24.06
N GLY A 216 21.19 22.61 -22.96
CA GLY A 216 20.20 23.68 -23.00
C GLY A 216 18.75 23.17 -23.01
N LYS A 217 17.86 24.03 -23.48
CA LYS A 217 16.40 23.79 -23.41
C LYS A 217 15.81 23.33 -24.73
N LYS A 218 14.84 22.43 -24.67
CA LYS A 218 14.01 22.01 -25.80
C LYS A 218 12.58 21.87 -25.39
N LYS A 219 11.65 22.50 -26.11
CA LYS A 219 10.21 22.24 -26.01
C LYS A 219 9.91 20.89 -26.62
N LEU A 220 9.09 20.11 -25.89
CA LEU A 220 8.63 18.78 -26.30
C LEU A 220 7.17 18.85 -26.76
N GLY A 221 6.80 17.96 -27.67
CA GLY A 221 5.48 17.97 -28.31
C GLY A 221 4.32 17.49 -27.42
N GLY A 222 4.54 17.32 -26.11
CA GLY A 222 3.52 16.83 -25.22
C GLY A 222 3.27 15.32 -25.33
N GLN A 223 4.31 14.57 -25.68
CA GLN A 223 4.26 13.10 -25.70
C GLN A 223 3.73 12.57 -24.36
N PRO A 224 2.71 11.70 -24.37
CA PRO A 224 2.23 11.05 -23.17
C PRO A 224 3.24 10.01 -22.68
N VAL A 225 3.46 10.00 -21.36
CA VAL A 225 4.38 9.07 -20.69
C VAL A 225 3.82 8.70 -19.31
N GLN A 226 4.38 7.65 -18.71
CA GLN A 226 4.24 7.40 -17.27
C GLN A 226 5.56 7.72 -16.58
N LEU A 227 5.49 8.25 -15.36
CA LEU A 227 6.66 8.69 -14.60
C LEU A 227 6.73 8.00 -13.24
N GLY A 228 7.87 7.39 -12.93
CA GLY A 228 8.25 7.04 -11.58
C GLY A 228 8.85 8.27 -10.89
N ILE A 229 8.30 8.64 -9.74
CA ILE A 229 8.69 9.86 -9.04
C ILE A 229 9.25 9.53 -7.67
N THR A 230 10.34 10.18 -7.31
CA THR A 230 10.95 10.14 -5.99
C THR A 230 11.14 11.57 -5.47
N TRP A 231 11.55 11.68 -4.22
CA TRP A 231 11.96 12.94 -3.62
C TRP A 231 13.47 12.95 -3.40
N LYS A 232 14.15 13.96 -3.94
CA LYS A 232 15.58 14.22 -3.66
C LYS A 232 15.78 15.58 -3.02
N PRO A 233 16.83 15.75 -2.22
CA PRO A 233 17.25 17.07 -1.76
C PRO A 233 17.49 18.00 -2.95
N ALA A 234 17.05 19.26 -2.85
CA ALA A 234 17.32 20.25 -3.86
C ALA A 234 18.79 20.63 -3.83
N PRO A 235 19.52 20.56 -4.95
CA PRO A 235 20.91 20.96 -4.99
C PRO A 235 21.03 22.48 -4.76
N GLY A 236 22.04 22.88 -3.97
CA GLY A 236 22.41 24.27 -3.79
C GLY A 236 21.48 25.14 -2.93
N ASP A 237 20.62 24.53 -2.12
CA ASP A 237 19.73 25.29 -1.22
C ASP A 237 20.44 25.93 -0.01
N GLY A 238 21.74 25.69 0.16
CA GLY A 238 22.56 26.24 1.26
C GLY A 238 22.15 25.79 2.67
N LEU A 239 21.10 24.98 2.79
CA LEU A 239 20.53 24.51 4.04
C LEU A 239 20.70 23.00 4.25
N GLY A 240 21.69 22.40 3.58
CA GLY A 240 22.03 20.99 3.76
C GLY A 240 20.98 20.01 3.26
N GLY A 241 20.23 20.36 2.21
CA GLY A 241 19.19 19.50 1.65
C GLY A 241 17.85 19.60 2.40
N ALA A 242 17.60 20.70 3.09
CA ALA A 242 16.34 20.95 3.79
C ALA A 242 15.13 21.01 2.84
N PHE A 243 15.36 21.50 1.61
CA PHE A 243 14.34 21.49 0.56
C PHE A 243 14.43 20.23 -0.28
N THR A 244 13.27 19.77 -0.72
CA THR A 244 13.16 18.60 -1.60
C THR A 244 12.48 19.00 -2.89
N ARG A 245 12.83 18.30 -3.97
CA ARG A 245 12.19 18.42 -5.27
C ARG A 245 11.77 17.04 -5.76
N PHE A 246 10.74 17.00 -6.56
CA PHE A 246 10.42 15.82 -7.31
C PHE A 246 11.56 15.46 -8.24
N HIS A 247 11.91 14.20 -8.26
CA HIS A 247 12.94 13.63 -9.09
C HIS A 247 12.39 12.42 -9.83
N ILE A 248 12.66 12.33 -11.10
CA ILE A 248 12.19 11.25 -11.95
C ILE A 248 13.15 10.08 -11.82
N SER A 249 12.66 8.94 -11.32
CA SER A 249 13.40 7.69 -11.28
C SER A 249 13.26 6.90 -12.57
N ASP A 250 12.06 6.93 -13.16
CA ASP A 250 11.71 6.19 -14.37
C ASP A 250 10.85 7.01 -15.31
N ILE A 251 11.04 6.80 -16.60
CA ILE A 251 10.21 7.35 -17.67
C ILE A 251 9.81 6.19 -18.57
N TRP A 252 8.54 5.86 -18.62
CA TRP A 252 7.99 4.91 -19.59
C TRP A 252 7.44 5.70 -20.77
N LEU A 253 8.14 5.61 -21.91
CA LEU A 253 7.86 6.41 -23.10
C LEU A 253 6.63 5.93 -23.89
N ASP A 254 6.22 4.72 -23.66
CA ASP A 254 5.08 4.08 -24.34
C ASP A 254 4.33 3.11 -23.42
N GLU A 255 3.15 2.71 -23.84
CA GLU A 255 2.25 1.82 -23.10
C GLU A 255 2.89 0.44 -22.92
N ALA A 256 3.56 -0.09 -23.93
CA ALA A 256 4.20 -1.40 -23.86
C ALA A 256 5.28 -1.47 -22.76
N ALA A 257 6.00 -0.37 -22.53
CA ALA A 257 7.01 -0.30 -21.48
C ALA A 257 6.41 -0.39 -20.07
N ILE A 258 5.34 0.33 -19.79
CA ILE A 258 4.69 0.27 -18.47
C ILE A 258 3.92 -1.03 -18.29
N GLU A 259 3.29 -1.58 -19.33
CA GLU A 259 2.63 -2.89 -19.29
C GLU A 259 3.61 -4.02 -18.96
N GLN A 260 4.81 -3.99 -19.52
CA GLN A 260 5.86 -4.96 -19.20
C GLN A 260 6.30 -4.86 -17.75
N ALA A 261 6.48 -3.64 -17.23
CA ALA A 261 6.78 -3.44 -15.81
C ALA A 261 5.65 -3.97 -14.91
N ALA A 262 4.40 -3.70 -15.28
CA ALA A 262 3.22 -4.20 -14.59
C ALA A 262 3.13 -5.72 -14.62
N GLN A 263 3.42 -6.35 -15.77
CA GLN A 263 3.42 -7.81 -15.89
C GLN A 263 4.48 -8.45 -15.00
N PHE A 264 5.71 -7.93 -15.02
CA PHE A 264 6.78 -8.41 -14.14
C PHE A 264 6.39 -8.30 -12.66
N GLN A 265 5.82 -7.17 -12.25
CA GLN A 265 5.34 -6.95 -10.88
C GLN A 265 4.20 -7.89 -10.53
N THR A 266 3.26 -8.12 -11.46
CA THR A 266 2.14 -9.07 -11.26
C THR A 266 2.66 -10.47 -10.98
N GLU A 267 3.59 -11.00 -11.78
CA GLU A 267 4.15 -12.33 -11.56
C GLU A 267 4.94 -12.42 -10.24
N THR A 268 5.67 -11.37 -9.89
CA THR A 268 6.38 -11.29 -8.60
C THR A 268 5.38 -11.38 -7.44
N HIS A 269 4.31 -10.60 -7.49
CA HIS A 269 3.28 -10.60 -6.45
C HIS A 269 2.50 -11.91 -6.40
N LYS A 270 2.19 -12.54 -7.55
CA LYS A 270 1.55 -13.87 -7.60
C LYS A 270 2.39 -14.93 -6.90
N ALA A 271 3.70 -14.95 -7.16
CA ALA A 271 4.62 -15.87 -6.49
C ALA A 271 4.64 -15.61 -4.96
N PHE A 272 4.65 -14.35 -4.56
CA PHE A 272 4.60 -13.96 -3.16
C PHE A 272 3.30 -14.41 -2.47
N ILE A 273 2.14 -14.18 -3.07
CA ILE A 273 0.85 -14.60 -2.48
C ILE A 273 0.75 -16.13 -2.42
N ARG A 274 1.17 -16.85 -3.47
CA ARG A 274 1.18 -18.32 -3.43
C ARG A 274 2.07 -18.86 -2.31
N GLY A 275 3.23 -18.27 -2.09
CA GLY A 275 4.13 -18.64 -1.00
C GLY A 275 3.62 -18.28 0.39
N ARG A 276 2.74 -17.27 0.52
CA ARG A 276 2.21 -16.79 1.80
C ARG A 276 0.75 -17.07 2.03
N TRP A 277 0.09 -17.69 1.08
CA TRP A 277 -1.32 -18.01 1.03
C TRP A 277 -2.23 -16.78 0.90
N MET A 278 -3.38 -16.99 0.34
CA MET A 278 -4.39 -15.96 0.12
C MET A 278 -4.91 -15.41 1.46
N PRO A 279 -4.83 -14.10 1.70
CA PRO A 279 -5.44 -13.53 2.88
C PRO A 279 -6.96 -13.46 2.71
N ALA A 280 -7.66 -13.68 3.81
CA ALA A 280 -9.11 -13.67 3.85
C ALA A 280 -9.60 -13.18 5.20
N TRP A 281 -10.88 -12.86 5.26
CA TRP A 281 -11.60 -12.49 6.46
C TRP A 281 -12.56 -13.59 6.84
N VAL A 282 -12.56 -14.01 8.09
CA VAL A 282 -13.56 -14.97 8.58
C VAL A 282 -14.87 -14.27 8.86
N ASP A 283 -15.90 -14.61 8.09
CA ASP A 283 -17.25 -14.07 8.26
C ASP A 283 -18.02 -14.84 9.34
N ALA A 284 -17.94 -16.18 9.29
CA ALA A 284 -18.64 -17.05 10.24
C ALA A 284 -17.87 -18.36 10.47
N VAL A 285 -18.12 -18.98 11.62
CA VAL A 285 -17.68 -20.33 11.95
C VAL A 285 -18.85 -21.10 12.54
N GLU A 286 -19.21 -22.21 11.92
CA GLU A 286 -20.20 -23.16 12.43
C GLU A 286 -19.46 -24.36 13.02
N TYR A 287 -19.52 -24.51 14.33
CA TYR A 287 -18.82 -25.58 15.05
C TYR A 287 -19.65 -26.86 15.06
N GLY A 288 -19.04 -27.93 14.60
CA GLY A 288 -19.56 -29.28 14.66
C GLY A 288 -19.03 -30.06 15.86
N LYS A 289 -19.30 -31.36 15.88
CA LYS A 289 -18.78 -32.28 16.91
C LYS A 289 -17.32 -32.64 16.64
N PHE A 290 -16.58 -32.94 17.71
CA PHE A 290 -15.19 -33.42 17.65
C PHE A 290 -14.18 -32.49 16.93
N GLY A 291 -14.35 -31.16 17.06
CA GLY A 291 -13.46 -30.19 16.46
C GLY A 291 -13.73 -29.89 14.98
N ARG A 292 -14.73 -30.52 14.38
CA ARG A 292 -15.19 -30.18 13.02
C ARG A 292 -15.76 -28.78 12.97
N ALA A 293 -15.57 -28.11 11.85
CA ALA A 293 -16.19 -26.81 11.62
C ALA A 293 -16.36 -26.53 10.13
N THR A 294 -17.35 -25.69 9.85
CA THR A 294 -17.48 -25.01 8.55
C THR A 294 -17.14 -23.54 8.74
N VAL A 295 -16.13 -23.09 8.02
CA VAL A 295 -15.67 -21.70 8.04
C VAL A 295 -16.12 -21.00 6.76
N THR A 296 -16.83 -19.90 6.92
CA THR A 296 -17.17 -19.00 5.83
C THR A 296 -16.19 -17.83 5.84
N ALA A 297 -15.52 -17.56 4.72
CA ALA A 297 -14.50 -16.53 4.65
C ALA A 297 -14.53 -15.78 3.32
N THR A 298 -14.38 -14.44 3.38
CA THR A 298 -14.25 -13.56 2.21
C THR A 298 -12.79 -13.33 1.88
N LEU A 299 -12.40 -13.69 0.65
CA LEU A 299 -11.05 -13.46 0.15
C LEU A 299 -10.78 -11.97 -0.04
N PHE A 300 -9.57 -11.51 0.30
CA PHE A 300 -9.20 -10.11 0.10
C PHE A 300 -8.98 -9.80 -1.38
N GLY A 301 -9.28 -8.55 -1.73
CA GLY A 301 -9.16 -8.03 -3.08
C GLY A 301 -7.76 -7.49 -3.40
N GLY A 302 -7.67 -6.90 -4.60
CA GLY A 302 -6.47 -6.21 -5.03
C GLY A 302 -5.38 -7.09 -5.64
N MET A 303 -5.61 -8.39 -5.77
CA MET A 303 -4.68 -9.36 -6.32
C MET A 303 -5.02 -9.70 -7.78
N ASP A 304 -4.12 -10.40 -8.44
CA ASP A 304 -4.35 -10.88 -9.81
C ASP A 304 -5.49 -11.90 -9.85
N ALA A 305 -6.34 -11.80 -10.89
CA ALA A 305 -7.54 -12.62 -11.04
C ALA A 305 -7.23 -14.13 -11.09
N SER A 306 -6.08 -14.51 -11.63
CA SER A 306 -5.68 -15.92 -11.75
C SER A 306 -5.48 -16.60 -10.39
N LEU A 307 -5.17 -15.85 -9.34
CA LEU A 307 -5.03 -16.39 -7.99
C LEU A 307 -6.38 -16.84 -7.41
N TYR A 308 -7.45 -16.12 -7.73
CA TYR A 308 -8.80 -16.50 -7.28
C TYR A 308 -9.34 -17.71 -8.03
N ALA A 309 -8.95 -17.89 -9.29
CA ALA A 309 -9.37 -19.03 -10.12
C ALA A 309 -8.87 -20.38 -9.58
N ASP A 310 -7.82 -20.38 -8.76
CA ASP A 310 -7.29 -21.59 -8.11
C ASP A 310 -8.19 -22.09 -6.97
N PHE A 311 -9.12 -21.25 -6.49
CA PHE A 311 -10.11 -21.62 -5.49
C PHE A 311 -11.36 -22.18 -6.18
N GLN A 312 -11.60 -23.49 -6.04
CA GLN A 312 -12.74 -24.16 -6.66
C GLN A 312 -13.44 -25.08 -5.68
N LYS A 313 -14.75 -25.30 -5.89
CA LYS A 313 -15.50 -26.27 -5.09
C LYS A 313 -14.90 -27.67 -5.22
N GLY A 314 -14.75 -28.35 -4.11
CA GLY A 314 -14.17 -29.70 -4.02
C GLY A 314 -12.66 -29.73 -3.82
N VAL A 315 -11.97 -28.61 -4.00
CA VAL A 315 -10.52 -28.54 -3.84
C VAL A 315 -10.13 -28.70 -2.37
N GLN A 316 -9.14 -29.55 -2.13
CA GLN A 316 -8.49 -29.64 -0.82
C GLN A 316 -7.73 -28.37 -0.52
N ALA A 317 -7.86 -27.87 0.69
CA ALA A 317 -7.27 -26.61 1.08
C ALA A 317 -6.72 -26.66 2.52
N GLN A 318 -5.91 -25.68 2.84
CA GLN A 318 -5.43 -25.44 4.20
C GLN A 318 -5.75 -24.02 4.62
N MET A 319 -6.07 -23.85 5.90
CA MET A 319 -6.40 -22.56 6.50
C MET A 319 -5.63 -22.35 7.79
N ASN A 320 -5.10 -21.14 8.00
CA ASN A 320 -4.33 -20.78 9.18
C ASN A 320 -4.65 -19.35 9.62
N GLY A 321 -4.51 -19.05 10.91
CA GLY A 321 -4.59 -17.69 11.43
C GLY A 321 -3.42 -16.84 10.93
N ALA A 322 -3.71 -15.66 10.39
CA ALA A 322 -2.66 -14.80 9.81
C ALA A 322 -1.70 -14.24 10.86
N GLU A 323 -2.22 -13.93 12.05
CA GLU A 323 -1.43 -13.36 13.14
C GLU A 323 -0.46 -14.38 13.74
N ASN A 324 -0.85 -15.63 13.79
CA ASN A 324 -0.01 -16.71 14.33
C ASN A 324 1.14 -17.09 13.40
N THR A 325 1.01 -16.76 12.14
CA THR A 325 1.95 -17.22 11.11
C THR A 325 3.32 -16.58 11.18
N LEU A 326 3.40 -15.38 11.73
CA LEU A 326 4.66 -14.67 11.92
C LEU A 326 5.16 -14.81 13.36
N LYS A 327 4.28 -14.71 14.35
CA LYS A 327 4.66 -14.84 15.77
C LYS A 327 5.23 -16.20 16.15
N HIS A 328 4.75 -17.27 15.54
CA HIS A 328 5.23 -18.62 15.81
C HIS A 328 6.18 -19.14 14.73
N ALA A 329 6.65 -18.27 13.86
CA ALA A 329 7.69 -18.62 12.90
C ALA A 329 9.09 -18.70 13.51
N GLY A 330 9.24 -18.41 14.81
CA GLY A 330 10.51 -18.44 15.56
C GLY A 330 11.17 -19.80 15.54
N GLY A 331 11.77 -20.15 14.43
CA GLY A 331 12.60 -21.33 14.25
C GLY A 331 11.89 -22.69 14.34
N HIS A 332 10.84 -22.81 15.15
CA HIS A 332 10.16 -24.09 15.40
C HIS A 332 8.79 -24.20 14.74
N TYR A 333 8.15 -23.09 14.47
CA TYR A 333 6.81 -23.03 13.90
C TYR A 333 6.81 -22.15 12.66
N GLY A 334 7.43 -22.65 11.61
CA GLY A 334 7.30 -21.99 10.31
C GLY A 334 5.81 -21.81 9.96
N PRO A 335 5.47 -20.75 9.23
CA PRO A 335 4.12 -20.59 8.71
C PRO A 335 3.71 -21.87 7.98
N GLY A 336 2.59 -22.47 8.37
CA GLY A 336 2.10 -23.71 7.78
C GLY A 336 2.31 -24.98 8.59
N HIS A 337 3.07 -24.93 9.69
CA HIS A 337 3.18 -26.09 10.58
C HIS A 337 1.87 -26.45 11.28
N ILE A 338 1.08 -25.43 11.59
CA ILE A 338 -0.24 -25.63 12.20
C ILE A 338 -1.27 -25.01 11.24
N ALA A 339 -2.07 -25.85 10.63
CA ALA A 339 -3.15 -25.44 9.76
C ALA A 339 -4.33 -26.39 9.90
N SER A 340 -5.53 -25.86 9.78
CA SER A 340 -6.71 -26.68 9.54
C SER A 340 -6.66 -27.22 8.12
N ASN A 341 -6.71 -28.53 7.98
CA ASN A 341 -6.81 -29.18 6.69
C ASN A 341 -8.29 -29.46 6.41
N GLY A 342 -8.70 -29.27 5.17
CA GLY A 342 -10.09 -29.43 4.80
C GLY A 342 -10.34 -29.25 3.32
N ARG A 343 -11.58 -28.99 2.99
CA ARG A 343 -12.04 -28.89 1.61
C ARG A 343 -12.93 -27.65 1.42
N ILE A 344 -12.82 -27.01 0.28
CA ILE A 344 -13.74 -25.94 -0.14
C ILE A 344 -15.04 -26.59 -0.61
N THR A 345 -16.14 -26.34 0.10
CA THR A 345 -17.44 -26.98 -0.18
C THR A 345 -18.34 -26.09 -1.02
N ALA A 346 -18.18 -24.76 -0.91
CA ALA A 346 -18.90 -23.80 -1.73
C ALA A 346 -18.06 -22.55 -2.02
N ILE A 347 -18.40 -21.89 -3.12
CA ILE A 347 -17.88 -20.58 -3.50
C ILE A 347 -19.07 -19.74 -3.91
N THR A 348 -19.15 -18.55 -3.35
CA THR A 348 -20.20 -17.56 -3.67
C THR A 348 -19.53 -16.28 -4.11
N GLN A 349 -20.07 -15.66 -5.14
CA GLN A 349 -19.64 -14.35 -5.58
C GLN A 349 -20.66 -13.32 -5.12
N ALA A 350 -20.20 -12.22 -4.57
CA ALA A 350 -21.06 -11.13 -4.13
C ALA A 350 -21.69 -10.43 -5.33
N ASP A 351 -22.97 -10.12 -5.22
CA ASP A 351 -23.70 -9.33 -6.17
C ASP A 351 -23.48 -7.82 -5.90
N GLY A 352 -23.39 -7.02 -6.97
CA GLY A 352 -23.34 -5.56 -6.88
C GLY A 352 -21.93 -4.97 -6.73
N LYS A 353 -21.86 -3.78 -6.13
CA LYS A 353 -20.59 -3.04 -5.98
C LYS A 353 -19.71 -3.68 -4.92
N ILE A 354 -18.59 -4.23 -5.34
CA ILE A 354 -17.60 -4.82 -4.44
C ILE A 354 -16.76 -3.70 -3.80
N PRO A 355 -16.69 -3.61 -2.47
CA PRO A 355 -15.86 -2.61 -1.79
C PRO A 355 -14.37 -2.87 -2.06
N LEU A 356 -13.59 -1.80 -2.11
CA LEU A 356 -12.14 -1.91 -2.20
C LEU A 356 -11.61 -2.72 -1.00
N GLY A 357 -10.68 -3.63 -1.27
CA GLY A 357 -10.16 -4.56 -0.25
C GLY A 357 -10.86 -5.92 -0.23
N SER A 358 -12.07 -6.05 -0.76
CA SER A 358 -12.75 -7.33 -0.97
C SER A 358 -12.54 -7.82 -2.40
N SER A 359 -12.42 -9.13 -2.58
CA SER A 359 -12.48 -9.77 -3.91
C SER A 359 -13.93 -9.97 -4.40
N GLY A 360 -14.90 -9.85 -3.50
CA GLY A 360 -16.28 -10.30 -3.74
C GLY A 360 -16.47 -11.81 -3.70
N ILE A 361 -15.40 -12.57 -3.47
CA ILE A 361 -15.44 -14.04 -3.44
C ILE A 361 -15.46 -14.52 -1.99
N GLN A 362 -16.49 -15.29 -1.66
CA GLN A 362 -16.64 -15.95 -0.38
C GLN A 362 -16.53 -17.47 -0.57
N ILE A 363 -15.74 -18.10 0.26
CA ILE A 363 -15.54 -19.54 0.29
C ILE A 363 -16.17 -20.14 1.55
N GLN A 364 -16.72 -21.35 1.45
CA GLN A 364 -17.00 -22.21 2.58
C GLN A 364 -15.94 -23.30 2.64
N PHE A 365 -15.32 -23.45 3.79
CA PHE A 365 -14.26 -24.41 4.05
C PHE A 365 -14.67 -25.33 5.18
N GLU A 366 -14.78 -26.63 4.89
CA GLU A 366 -15.09 -27.65 5.87
C GLU A 366 -13.81 -28.35 6.35
N THR A 367 -13.63 -28.44 7.66
CA THR A 367 -12.46 -29.06 8.29
C THR A 367 -12.86 -30.04 9.39
N ASP A 368 -12.08 -31.11 9.55
CA ASP A 368 -12.23 -32.05 10.64
C ASP A 368 -11.64 -31.55 11.96
N LEU A 369 -10.71 -30.59 11.90
CA LEU A 369 -10.11 -29.98 13.07
C LEU A 369 -9.84 -28.49 12.83
N ILE A 370 -10.60 -27.64 13.51
CA ILE A 370 -10.36 -26.20 13.49
C ILE A 370 -9.27 -25.83 14.50
N ILE A 371 -8.30 -25.06 14.05
CA ILE A 371 -7.23 -24.54 14.92
C ILE A 371 -7.62 -23.21 15.56
N GLU A 372 -6.93 -22.87 16.65
CA GLU A 372 -7.03 -21.57 17.29
C GLU A 372 -6.64 -20.44 16.30
N GLY A 373 -7.29 -19.30 16.42
CA GLY A 373 -7.07 -18.13 15.54
C GLY A 373 -8.03 -18.04 14.36
N ILE A 374 -8.71 -19.14 13.98
CA ILE A 374 -9.79 -19.11 12.98
C ILE A 374 -11.10 -18.79 13.68
N ARG A 375 -11.45 -17.51 13.74
CA ARG A 375 -12.65 -17.01 14.45
C ARG A 375 -13.31 -15.90 13.63
N PRO A 376 -14.60 -15.67 13.77
CA PRO A 376 -15.27 -14.54 13.14
C PRO A 376 -14.51 -13.22 13.38
N THR A 377 -14.49 -12.36 12.38
CA THR A 377 -13.79 -11.06 12.35
C THR A 377 -12.26 -11.12 12.45
N ARG A 378 -11.66 -12.29 12.23
CA ARG A 378 -10.19 -12.44 12.19
C ARG A 378 -9.69 -12.63 10.77
N VAL A 379 -8.49 -12.15 10.55
CA VAL A 379 -7.75 -12.38 9.31
C VAL A 379 -7.11 -13.76 9.34
N ILE A 380 -7.27 -14.48 8.25
CA ILE A 380 -6.70 -15.79 8.03
C ILE A 380 -5.90 -15.83 6.74
N ARG A 381 -5.17 -16.91 6.58
CA ARG A 381 -4.53 -17.28 5.31
C ARG A 381 -5.07 -18.61 4.85
N VAL A 382 -5.44 -18.71 3.58
CA VAL A 382 -5.98 -19.92 2.97
C VAL A 382 -5.26 -20.23 1.66
N ARG A 383 -5.01 -21.52 1.42
CA ARG A 383 -4.41 -21.99 0.15
C ARG A 383 -5.12 -23.24 -0.37
N PRO A 384 -5.32 -23.36 -1.67
CA PRO A 384 -5.60 -24.65 -2.30
C PRO A 384 -4.35 -25.54 -2.24
N GLN A 385 -4.54 -26.85 -2.22
CA GLN A 385 -3.44 -27.82 -2.11
C GLN A 385 -2.43 -27.72 -3.26
N SER A 386 -2.85 -27.21 -4.41
CA SER A 386 -1.98 -26.97 -5.57
C SER A 386 -0.91 -25.91 -5.34
N TRP A 387 -1.10 -25.04 -4.35
CA TRP A 387 -0.10 -24.01 -4.02
C TRP A 387 1.02 -24.60 -3.17
N PRO A 388 2.24 -24.04 -3.23
CA PRO A 388 3.37 -24.52 -2.44
C PRO A 388 3.07 -24.39 -0.93
N SER A 389 3.75 -25.21 -0.16
CA SER A 389 3.82 -25.00 1.30
C SER A 389 4.35 -23.60 1.59
N ARG A 390 3.86 -23.02 2.68
CA ARG A 390 4.23 -21.66 3.04
C ARG A 390 5.73 -21.54 3.26
N GLN A 391 6.35 -20.62 2.54
CA GLN A 391 7.76 -20.26 2.71
C GLN A 391 7.83 -18.79 3.09
N VAL A 392 8.31 -18.52 4.28
CA VAL A 392 8.61 -17.17 4.74
C VAL A 392 10.12 -16.99 4.69
N PRO A 393 10.64 -15.93 4.07
CA PRO A 393 12.04 -15.62 4.11
C PRO A 393 12.57 -15.58 5.54
N ARG A 394 13.83 -16.00 5.73
CA ARG A 394 14.41 -16.11 7.07
C ARG A 394 14.43 -14.77 7.82
N GLU A 395 14.63 -13.69 7.11
CA GLU A 395 14.62 -12.31 7.64
C GLU A 395 13.26 -11.85 8.15
N GLU A 396 12.21 -12.56 7.76
CA GLU A 396 10.85 -12.31 8.24
C GLU A 396 10.44 -13.29 9.36
N TYR A 397 11.33 -14.17 9.78
CA TYR A 397 11.03 -15.00 10.94
C TYR A 397 10.99 -14.12 12.18
N VAL A 398 9.88 -14.22 12.88
CA VAL A 398 9.77 -13.68 14.23
C VAL A 398 10.54 -14.59 15.14
N ASN A 399 11.69 -14.14 15.62
CA ASN A 399 12.45 -14.79 16.64
C ASN A 399 12.19 -14.12 18.00
N ASP A 400 12.64 -14.75 19.08
CA ASP A 400 12.40 -14.27 20.45
C ASP A 400 12.86 -12.81 20.67
N SER A 401 13.87 -12.34 19.92
CA SER A 401 14.32 -10.95 19.98
C SER A 401 13.31 -9.95 19.40
N LEU A 402 12.29 -10.41 18.71
CA LEU A 402 11.22 -9.56 18.23
C LEU A 402 10.13 -9.34 19.28
N GLU A 403 10.02 -10.16 20.30
CA GLU A 403 9.21 -9.84 21.48
C GLU A 403 9.72 -8.57 22.18
N GLU A 404 11.02 -8.30 22.13
CA GLU A 404 11.59 -7.05 22.60
C GLU A 404 11.26 -5.86 21.67
N ARG A 405 11.22 -6.10 20.35
CA ARG A 405 10.87 -5.07 19.35
C ARG A 405 9.37 -4.83 19.26
N PHE A 406 8.62 -5.86 19.50
CA PHE A 406 7.16 -5.84 19.51
C PHE A 406 6.73 -6.49 20.82
N PRO A 407 6.84 -5.77 21.94
CA PRO A 407 6.37 -6.31 23.21
C PRO A 407 4.98 -6.86 22.95
N THR A 408 4.77 -8.11 23.32
CA THR A 408 3.49 -8.79 23.16
C THR A 408 2.46 -7.88 23.75
N PRO A 409 1.69 -7.18 22.94
CA PRO A 409 0.85 -6.19 23.54
C PRO A 409 -0.21 -6.89 24.33
N ALA A 410 -0.60 -6.25 25.39
CA ALA A 410 -1.90 -6.45 26.00
C ALA A 410 -3.08 -6.23 24.99
N ILE A 411 -2.77 -6.14 23.70
CA ILE A 411 -3.72 -6.04 22.57
C ILE A 411 -4.45 -7.34 22.34
N PHE A 412 -3.83 -8.47 22.66
CA PHE A 412 -4.58 -9.71 22.69
C PHE A 412 -5.27 -9.79 24.05
N PRO A 413 -6.60 -9.84 24.09
CA PRO A 413 -7.27 -10.05 25.35
C PRO A 413 -6.64 -11.27 26.01
N LYS A 414 -6.20 -11.11 27.25
CA LYS A 414 -5.89 -12.25 28.10
C LYS A 414 -7.20 -13.02 28.21
N TYR A 415 -7.23 -14.21 27.66
CA TYR A 415 -8.36 -15.12 27.80
C TYR A 415 -8.49 -15.55 29.27
#